data_9f29cb5f007af0ead9b17e11888b9f33
#
_entry.id   9f29cb5f007af0ead9b17e11888b9f33
#
_cell.length_a   1.000
_cell.length_b   1.000
_cell.length_c   1.000
_cell.angle_alpha   90.00
_cell.angle_beta   90.00
_cell.angle_gamma   90.00
#
_symmetry.space_group_name_H-M   'P 1'
#
loop_
_entity.id
_entity.type
_entity.pdbx_description
1 polymer ?
#
loop_
_entity_poly.entity_id
_entity_poly.type
_entity_poly.pdbx_seq_one_letter_code
_entity_poly.pdbx_strand_id
1 'polypeptide(L)'
;MTQTLTISLTGTTDLPPGKIAAIVTSLEMRARPPERPDPPGLEGFALERISADELDRYLAMYRRLGERWMWFSRLVKPRAEVAAILGDANVETYMVRREGADQGLLELDFRVAGEAELAFFGLDEAVLGQGAGRWLMNRALALAWGKPIARFWVHT
;
A
#
# COMPACT_ATOMS: atom_id res chain seq x y z
N MET A 1 -11.33 18.80 -12.75
CA MET A 1 -10.65 19.68 -11.78
C MET A 1 -11.08 19.26 -10.39
N THR A 2 -10.18 18.79 -9.56
CA THR A 2 -10.48 18.42 -8.16
C THR A 2 -10.55 19.72 -7.37
N GLN A 3 -11.73 20.10 -6.89
CA GLN A 3 -11.90 21.28 -6.06
C GLN A 3 -11.35 20.96 -4.67
N THR A 4 -10.30 21.64 -4.26
CA THR A 4 -9.77 21.53 -2.89
C THR A 4 -10.71 22.32 -1.98
N LEU A 5 -11.37 21.63 -1.04
CA LEU A 5 -12.18 22.24 -0.01
C LEU A 5 -11.28 22.52 1.21
N THR A 6 -11.13 23.78 1.59
CA THR A 6 -10.45 24.14 2.83
C THR A 6 -11.45 24.08 3.97
N ILE A 7 -11.16 23.24 4.97
CA ILE A 7 -12.01 23.05 6.16
C ILE A 7 -11.41 23.87 7.31
N SER A 8 -12.24 24.67 7.98
CA SER A 8 -11.83 25.33 9.23
C SER A 8 -11.68 24.28 10.35
N LEU A 9 -10.60 24.38 11.12
CA LEU A 9 -10.39 23.54 12.31
C LEU A 9 -11.23 23.97 13.51
N THR A 10 -11.95 25.12 13.40
CA THR A 10 -12.82 25.64 14.45
C THR A 10 -14.24 25.77 13.90
N GLY A 11 -15.21 25.29 14.69
CA GLY A 11 -16.64 25.34 14.34
C GLY A 11 -17.10 24.12 13.52
N THR A 12 -18.22 24.28 12.81
CA THR A 12 -18.83 23.27 11.94
C THR A 12 -18.57 23.60 10.48
N THR A 13 -18.38 22.57 9.66
CA THR A 13 -18.25 22.69 8.20
C THR A 13 -19.28 21.78 7.55
N ASP A 14 -20.09 22.34 6.67
CA ASP A 14 -21.04 21.57 5.88
C ASP A 14 -20.30 20.76 4.80
N LEU A 15 -20.60 19.49 4.71
CA LEU A 15 -20.07 18.62 3.67
C LEU A 15 -21.03 18.59 2.48
N PRO A 16 -20.51 18.60 1.23
CA PRO A 16 -21.34 18.41 0.06
C PRO A 16 -22.10 17.07 0.13
N PRO A 17 -23.33 17.00 -0.42
CA PRO A 17 -24.08 15.74 -0.47
C PRO A 17 -23.27 14.59 -1.08
N GLY A 18 -23.34 13.41 -0.47
CA GLY A 18 -22.63 12.23 -0.93
C GLY A 18 -21.13 12.22 -0.60
N LYS A 19 -20.65 13.11 0.23
CA LYS A 19 -19.26 13.15 0.73
C LYS A 19 -19.20 12.81 2.22
N ILE A 20 -18.09 12.22 2.62
CA ILE A 20 -17.73 12.03 4.02
C ILE A 20 -16.40 12.73 4.28
N ALA A 21 -16.19 13.19 5.51
CA ALA A 21 -14.88 13.67 5.93
C ALA A 21 -14.03 12.49 6.44
N ALA A 22 -12.76 12.51 6.09
CA ALA A 22 -11.77 11.59 6.63
C ALA A 22 -10.53 12.37 7.07
N ILE A 23 -9.92 11.93 8.18
CA ILE A 23 -8.63 12.44 8.61
C ILE A 23 -7.56 11.54 7.98
N VAL A 24 -6.67 12.14 7.20
CA VAL A 24 -5.54 11.44 6.59
C VAL A 24 -4.28 11.82 7.34
N THR A 25 -3.60 10.83 7.91
CA THR A 25 -2.32 11.02 8.59
C THR A 25 -1.19 10.56 7.67
N SER A 26 -0.22 11.44 7.43
CA SER A 26 0.98 11.12 6.70
C SER A 26 2.14 10.90 7.68
N LEU A 27 2.85 9.79 7.52
CA LEU A 27 4.06 9.44 8.26
C LEU A 27 5.22 9.35 7.28
N GLU A 28 6.41 9.78 7.70
CA GLU A 28 7.59 9.72 6.83
C GLU A 28 8.86 9.30 7.58
N MET A 29 9.79 8.72 6.83
CA MET A 29 11.17 8.46 7.24
C MET A 29 12.10 9.14 6.24
N ARG A 30 13.12 9.86 6.75
CA ARG A 30 14.14 10.55 5.96
C ARG A 30 15.52 9.89 6.05
N ALA A 31 15.58 8.74 6.69
CA ALA A 31 16.77 7.89 6.76
C ALA A 31 16.36 6.44 6.89
N ARG A 32 17.18 5.54 6.36
CA ARG A 32 16.98 4.10 6.51
C ARG A 32 17.02 3.73 7.99
N PRO A 33 15.97 3.10 8.53
CA PRO A 33 15.99 2.66 9.91
C PRO A 33 16.94 1.46 10.10
N PRO A 34 17.39 1.17 11.32
CA PRO A 34 18.12 -0.05 11.63
C PRO A 34 17.30 -1.29 11.22
N GLU A 35 17.99 -2.30 10.70
CA GLU A 35 17.35 -3.57 10.37
C GLU A 35 16.87 -4.26 11.65
N ARG A 36 15.68 -4.79 11.59
CA ARG A 36 15.09 -5.58 12.67
C ARG A 36 15.00 -7.05 12.24
N PRO A 37 15.29 -8.00 13.12
CA PRO A 37 15.15 -9.41 12.79
C PRO A 37 13.70 -9.75 12.45
N ASP A 38 13.54 -10.66 11.53
CA ASP A 38 12.22 -11.22 11.23
C ASP A 38 11.71 -12.00 12.44
N PRO A 39 10.41 -11.96 12.71
CA PRO A 39 9.80 -12.83 13.70
C PRO A 39 10.00 -14.32 13.32
N PRO A 40 10.09 -15.21 14.30
CA PRO A 40 10.15 -16.67 14.02
C PRO A 40 8.83 -17.18 13.48
N GLY A 41 8.85 -18.34 12.82
CA GLY A 41 7.65 -19.02 12.33
C GLY A 41 7.07 -18.45 11.04
N LEU A 42 7.87 -17.71 10.28
CA LEU A 42 7.47 -17.09 9.00
C LEU A 42 8.13 -17.77 7.80
N GLU A 43 8.66 -18.97 8.01
CA GLU A 43 9.14 -19.84 6.93
C GLU A 43 7.98 -20.12 5.96
N GLY A 44 8.22 -19.99 4.68
CA GLY A 44 7.18 -20.13 3.64
C GLY A 44 6.45 -18.86 3.26
N PHE A 45 6.70 -17.74 3.95
CA PHE A 45 6.29 -16.44 3.42
C PHE A 45 7.25 -15.97 2.33
N ALA A 46 6.70 -15.48 1.24
CA ALA A 46 7.47 -14.92 0.13
C ALA A 46 6.75 -13.69 -0.46
N LEU A 47 7.52 -12.81 -1.09
CA LEU A 47 7.00 -11.78 -1.98
C LEU A 47 7.09 -12.26 -3.41
N GLU A 48 5.97 -12.26 -4.12
CA GLU A 48 5.88 -12.53 -5.54
C GLU A 48 5.54 -11.21 -6.24
N ARG A 49 6.46 -10.72 -7.08
CA ARG A 49 6.19 -9.51 -7.86
C ARG A 49 5.14 -9.83 -8.92
N ILE A 50 4.15 -8.95 -9.04
CA ILE A 50 3.09 -9.07 -10.05
C ILE A 50 3.16 -7.92 -11.04
N SER A 51 2.54 -8.12 -12.20
CA SER A 51 2.49 -7.18 -13.31
C SER A 51 1.05 -6.86 -13.72
N ALA A 52 0.91 -6.01 -14.74
CA ALA A 52 -0.39 -5.65 -15.32
C ALA A 52 -1.18 -6.87 -15.86
N ASP A 53 -0.51 -7.95 -16.25
CA ASP A 53 -1.16 -9.18 -16.73
C ASP A 53 -1.97 -9.89 -15.64
N GLU A 54 -1.66 -9.59 -14.36
CA GLU A 54 -2.32 -10.16 -13.19
C GLU A 54 -3.35 -9.21 -12.55
N LEU A 55 -3.87 -8.26 -13.34
CA LEU A 55 -4.79 -7.23 -12.87
C LEU A 55 -6.00 -7.80 -12.11
N ASP A 56 -6.57 -8.91 -12.55
CA ASP A 56 -7.72 -9.53 -11.87
C ASP A 56 -7.34 -10.06 -10.49
N ARG A 57 -6.19 -10.70 -10.39
CA ARG A 57 -5.62 -11.20 -9.12
C ARG A 57 -5.35 -10.03 -8.17
N TYR A 58 -4.76 -8.94 -8.68
CA TYR A 58 -4.53 -7.71 -7.92
C TYR A 58 -5.83 -7.12 -7.38
N LEU A 59 -6.83 -6.90 -8.23
CA LEU A 59 -8.10 -6.30 -7.83
C LEU A 59 -8.88 -7.18 -6.84
N ALA A 60 -8.80 -8.50 -6.99
CA ALA A 60 -9.42 -9.44 -6.03
C ALA A 60 -8.78 -9.31 -4.64
N MET A 61 -7.44 -9.26 -4.57
CA MET A 61 -6.71 -9.09 -3.31
C MET A 61 -6.96 -7.69 -2.72
N TYR A 62 -6.87 -6.64 -3.55
CA TYR A 62 -7.14 -5.27 -3.15
C TYR A 62 -8.52 -5.14 -2.49
N ARG A 63 -9.56 -5.72 -3.10
CA ARG A 63 -10.91 -5.73 -2.52
C ARG A 63 -10.96 -6.52 -1.23
N ARG A 64 -10.41 -7.74 -1.21
CA ARG A 64 -10.43 -8.63 -0.02
C ARG A 64 -9.82 -7.97 1.20
N LEU A 65 -8.69 -7.27 1.03
CA LEU A 65 -8.00 -6.59 2.12
C LEU A 65 -8.63 -5.25 2.48
N GLY A 66 -9.04 -4.49 1.46
CA GLY A 66 -9.34 -3.08 1.60
C GLY A 66 -10.80 -2.72 1.84
N GLU A 67 -11.75 -3.61 1.53
CA GLU A 67 -13.19 -3.28 1.60
C GLU A 67 -13.61 -2.80 3.00
N ARG A 68 -13.11 -3.42 4.04
CA ARG A 68 -13.38 -3.05 5.44
C ARG A 68 -12.73 -1.72 5.87
N TRP A 69 -11.71 -1.28 5.13
CA TRP A 69 -10.94 -0.06 5.38
C TRP A 69 -11.21 1.03 4.36
N MET A 70 -12.29 0.86 3.57
CA MET A 70 -12.69 1.79 2.51
C MET A 70 -11.58 2.04 1.47
N TRP A 71 -10.80 1.03 1.15
CA TRP A 71 -9.91 1.08 0.00
C TRP A 71 -10.73 1.04 -1.28
N PHE A 72 -10.96 2.18 -1.89
CA PHE A 72 -11.81 2.27 -3.07
C PHE A 72 -11.06 2.79 -4.31
N SER A 73 -9.92 3.45 -4.11
CA SER A 73 -9.26 4.22 -5.17
C SER A 73 -8.92 3.40 -6.42
N ARG A 74 -8.57 2.13 -6.28
CA ARG A 74 -8.30 1.23 -7.42
C ARG A 74 -9.58 0.65 -8.01
N LEU A 75 -10.65 0.52 -7.23
CA LEU A 75 -11.93 -0.09 -7.66
C LEU A 75 -12.79 0.87 -8.48
N VAL A 76 -12.64 2.18 -8.27
CA VAL A 76 -13.41 3.21 -9.00
C VAL A 76 -12.69 3.71 -10.26
N LYS A 77 -11.42 3.35 -10.46
CA LYS A 77 -10.67 3.68 -11.67
C LYS A 77 -11.05 2.75 -12.82
N PRO A 78 -11.00 3.26 -14.08
CA PRO A 78 -11.02 2.39 -15.25
C PRO A 78 -9.92 1.32 -15.16
N ARG A 79 -10.24 0.09 -15.56
CA ARG A 79 -9.28 -1.04 -15.50
C ARG A 79 -7.97 -0.74 -16.24
N ALA A 80 -8.06 -0.05 -17.37
CA ALA A 80 -6.88 0.34 -18.16
C ALA A 80 -5.95 1.28 -17.37
N GLU A 81 -6.49 2.18 -16.54
CA GLU A 81 -5.67 3.04 -15.68
C GLU A 81 -4.98 2.24 -14.58
N VAL A 82 -5.67 1.27 -13.97
CA VAL A 82 -5.06 0.40 -12.95
C VAL A 82 -3.97 -0.46 -13.58
N ALA A 83 -4.23 -1.03 -14.76
CA ALA A 83 -3.23 -1.79 -15.50
C ALA A 83 -1.99 -0.94 -15.84
N ALA A 84 -2.19 0.33 -16.24
CA ALA A 84 -1.10 1.25 -16.51
C ALA A 84 -0.26 1.55 -15.25
N ILE A 85 -0.89 1.66 -14.07
CA ILE A 85 -0.18 1.82 -12.80
C ILE A 85 0.65 0.57 -12.48
N LEU A 86 0.08 -0.63 -12.60
CA LEU A 86 0.79 -1.88 -12.34
C LEU A 86 1.92 -2.15 -13.34
N GLY A 87 1.79 -1.63 -14.56
CA GLY A 87 2.81 -1.73 -15.60
C GLY A 87 3.87 -0.63 -15.58
N ASP A 88 3.74 0.39 -14.72
CA ASP A 88 4.73 1.46 -14.60
C ASP A 88 6.03 0.90 -13.98
N ALA A 89 7.15 1.18 -14.62
CA ALA A 89 8.48 0.72 -14.16
C ALA A 89 8.86 1.26 -12.77
N ASN A 90 8.23 2.37 -12.34
CA ASN A 90 8.43 2.99 -11.04
C ASN A 90 7.35 2.57 -10.02
N VAL A 91 6.52 1.59 -10.31
CA VAL A 91 5.60 0.98 -9.35
C VAL A 91 5.98 -0.48 -9.15
N GLU A 92 6.11 -0.88 -7.92
CA GLU A 92 6.43 -2.25 -7.56
C GLU A 92 5.30 -2.83 -6.72
N THR A 93 4.61 -3.81 -7.28
CA THR A 93 3.49 -4.48 -6.62
C THR A 93 3.83 -5.94 -6.36
N TYR A 94 3.56 -6.40 -5.15
CA TYR A 94 3.87 -7.76 -4.69
C TYR A 94 2.67 -8.38 -4.02
N MET A 95 2.41 -9.64 -4.34
CA MET A 95 1.59 -10.52 -3.51
C MET A 95 2.43 -11.10 -2.38
N VAL A 96 1.90 -11.07 -1.17
CA VAL A 96 2.43 -11.87 -0.07
C VAL A 96 1.91 -13.29 -0.23
N ARG A 97 2.83 -14.24 -0.38
CA ARG A 97 2.52 -15.66 -0.58
C ARG A 97 2.82 -16.45 0.67
N ARG A 98 1.98 -17.45 0.96
CA ARG A 98 2.27 -18.49 1.94
C ARG A 98 1.60 -19.79 1.49
N GLU A 99 2.35 -20.88 1.44
CA GLU A 99 1.84 -22.22 1.11
C GLU A 99 0.98 -22.24 -0.18
N GLY A 100 1.42 -21.49 -1.19
CA GLY A 100 0.72 -21.42 -2.48
C GLY A 100 -0.48 -20.46 -2.53
N ALA A 101 -0.88 -19.87 -1.41
CA ALA A 101 -2.01 -18.93 -1.34
C ALA A 101 -1.56 -17.46 -1.23
N ASP A 102 -2.39 -16.55 -1.75
CA ASP A 102 -2.20 -15.12 -1.59
C ASP A 102 -2.72 -14.69 -0.21
N GLN A 103 -1.84 -14.05 0.56
CA GLN A 103 -2.10 -13.67 1.95
C GLN A 103 -1.95 -12.16 2.20
N GLY A 104 -1.62 -11.38 1.17
CA GLY A 104 -1.45 -9.95 1.35
C GLY A 104 -0.99 -9.23 0.09
N LEU A 105 -0.92 -7.92 0.20
CA LEU A 105 -0.53 -7.00 -0.85
C LEU A 105 0.46 -5.97 -0.32
N LEU A 106 1.52 -5.74 -1.09
CA LEU A 106 2.47 -4.64 -0.90
C LEU A 106 2.59 -3.88 -2.22
N GLU A 107 2.40 -2.57 -2.18
CA GLU A 107 2.65 -1.69 -3.33
C GLU A 107 3.53 -0.52 -2.92
N LEU A 108 4.65 -0.37 -3.63
CA LEU A 108 5.60 0.73 -3.48
C LEU A 108 5.57 1.59 -4.75
N ASP A 109 5.38 2.88 -4.57
CA ASP A 109 5.31 3.85 -5.66
C ASP A 109 6.52 4.78 -5.63
N PHE A 110 7.35 4.72 -6.68
CA PHE A 110 8.57 5.51 -6.85
C PHE A 110 8.43 6.55 -7.97
N ARG A 111 7.22 6.86 -8.43
CA ARG A 111 7.00 7.80 -9.53
C ARG A 111 7.40 9.24 -9.21
N VAL A 112 7.54 9.57 -7.92
CA VAL A 112 8.15 10.84 -7.49
C VAL A 112 9.64 10.61 -7.28
N ALA A 113 10.47 11.35 -8.01
CA ALA A 113 11.92 11.20 -7.93
C ALA A 113 12.45 11.43 -6.51
N GLY A 114 13.28 10.52 -5.99
CA GLY A 114 13.85 10.58 -4.64
C GLY A 114 12.88 10.19 -3.51
N GLU A 115 11.67 9.74 -3.84
CA GLU A 115 10.68 9.31 -2.85
C GLU A 115 10.21 7.88 -3.12
N ALA A 116 9.78 7.21 -2.06
CA ALA A 116 8.99 6.00 -2.13
C ALA A 116 7.74 6.14 -1.26
N GLU A 117 6.58 5.98 -1.85
CA GLU A 117 5.32 5.86 -1.12
C GLU A 117 5.02 4.38 -0.85
N LEU A 118 4.68 4.06 0.38
CA LEU A 118 4.02 2.80 0.72
C LEU A 118 2.54 2.93 0.37
N ALA A 119 2.21 2.72 -0.90
CA ALA A 119 0.89 3.00 -1.45
C ALA A 119 -0.18 2.05 -0.92
N PHE A 120 0.13 0.75 -0.83
CA PHE A 120 -0.75 -0.25 -0.23
C PHE A 120 0.06 -1.26 0.57
N PHE A 121 -0.47 -1.58 1.75
CA PHE A 121 0.13 -2.51 2.68
C PHE A 121 -0.96 -3.22 3.46
N GLY A 122 -1.19 -4.46 3.16
CA GLY A 122 -2.25 -5.23 3.80
C GLY A 122 -1.96 -6.72 3.86
N LEU A 123 -2.48 -7.35 4.90
CA LEU A 123 -2.41 -8.79 5.13
C LEU A 123 -3.80 -9.35 5.41
N ASP A 124 -4.02 -10.56 4.95
CA ASP A 124 -5.24 -11.31 5.25
C ASP A 124 -5.35 -11.62 6.74
N GLU A 125 -6.58 -11.69 7.25
CA GLU A 125 -6.85 -12.01 8.65
C GLU A 125 -6.23 -13.35 9.09
N ALA A 126 -6.14 -14.30 8.18
CA ALA A 126 -5.58 -15.62 8.44
C ALA A 126 -4.12 -15.59 8.91
N VAL A 127 -3.38 -14.51 8.62
CA VAL A 127 -1.96 -14.37 8.98
C VAL A 127 -1.69 -13.26 10.01
N LEU A 128 -2.76 -12.62 10.52
CA LEU A 128 -2.61 -11.60 11.57
C LEU A 128 -2.15 -12.22 12.91
N GLY A 129 -1.46 -11.43 13.71
CA GLY A 129 -0.97 -11.87 15.02
C GLY A 129 0.25 -12.80 15.00
N GLN A 130 0.69 -13.26 13.82
CA GLN A 130 1.81 -14.19 13.66
C GLN A 130 3.15 -13.49 13.39
N GLY A 131 3.19 -12.15 13.43
CA GLY A 131 4.40 -11.39 13.10
C GLY A 131 4.57 -11.05 11.61
N ALA A 132 3.65 -11.52 10.75
CA ALA A 132 3.70 -11.29 9.29
C ALA A 132 3.74 -9.81 8.90
N GLY A 133 3.08 -8.93 9.68
CA GLY A 133 3.13 -7.47 9.44
C GLY A 133 4.54 -6.88 9.64
N ARG A 134 5.30 -7.36 10.64
CA ARG A 134 6.69 -6.93 10.84
C ARG A 134 7.58 -7.45 9.70
N TRP A 135 7.41 -8.70 9.34
CA TRP A 135 8.12 -9.30 8.23
C TRP A 135 7.89 -8.53 6.93
N LEU A 136 6.63 -8.24 6.61
CA LEU A 136 6.27 -7.49 5.42
C LEU A 136 6.85 -6.07 5.43
N MET A 137 6.82 -5.39 6.60
CA MET A 137 7.42 -4.06 6.74
C MET A 137 8.94 -4.10 6.56
N ASN A 138 9.63 -5.13 7.08
CA ASN A 138 11.07 -5.31 6.84
C ASN A 138 11.37 -5.43 5.34
N ARG A 139 10.55 -6.16 4.59
CA ARG A 139 10.67 -6.30 3.12
C ARG A 139 10.39 -4.97 2.41
N ALA A 140 9.32 -4.26 2.79
CA ALA A 140 8.98 -2.96 2.23
C ALA A 140 10.13 -1.95 2.43
N LEU A 141 10.69 -1.88 3.63
CA LEU A 141 11.82 -1.00 3.93
C LEU A 141 13.09 -1.41 3.15
N ALA A 142 13.38 -2.70 3.05
CA ALA A 142 14.53 -3.19 2.30
C ALA A 142 14.43 -2.84 0.80
N LEU A 143 13.25 -3.04 0.21
CA LEU A 143 12.97 -2.70 -1.19
C LEU A 143 13.05 -1.19 -1.43
N ALA A 144 12.39 -0.40 -0.58
CA ALA A 144 12.38 1.06 -0.74
C ALA A 144 13.77 1.67 -0.60
N TRP A 145 14.49 1.36 0.48
CA TRP A 145 15.85 1.88 0.74
C TRP A 145 16.95 1.17 -0.06
N GLY A 146 16.61 0.16 -0.85
CA GLY A 146 17.48 -0.40 -1.89
C GLY A 146 17.60 0.50 -3.12
N LYS A 147 16.76 1.53 -3.23
CA LYS A 147 16.80 2.56 -4.26
C LYS A 147 17.31 3.89 -3.70
N PRO A 148 17.78 4.80 -4.56
CA PRO A 148 18.31 6.11 -4.13
C PRO A 148 17.17 7.07 -3.77
N ILE A 149 16.51 6.82 -2.65
CA ILE A 149 15.44 7.69 -2.12
C ILE A 149 15.96 8.52 -0.94
N ALA A 150 15.39 9.70 -0.76
CA ALA A 150 15.60 10.57 0.39
C ALA A 150 14.40 10.56 1.36
N ARG A 151 13.29 9.96 0.92
CA ARG A 151 12.04 9.93 1.68
C ARG A 151 11.28 8.63 1.43
N PHE A 152 10.89 7.96 2.52
CA PHE A 152 9.89 6.89 2.50
C PHE A 152 8.68 7.35 3.30
N TRP A 153 7.49 7.24 2.75
CA TRP A 153 6.29 7.77 3.39
C TRP A 153 5.05 6.92 3.14
N VAL A 154 4.05 7.11 3.98
CA VAL A 154 2.74 6.46 3.89
C VAL A 154 1.67 7.44 4.35
N HIS A 155 0.49 7.34 3.80
CA HIS A 155 -0.71 8.00 4.33
C HIS A 155 -1.82 6.99 4.63
N THR A 156 -2.64 7.32 5.62
CA THR A 156 -3.77 6.48 6.04
C THR A 156 -5.03 6.86 5.28
#